data_0af9fd3e0a8cd1ebd16b0a5e11791fbb
#
_entry.id   0af9fd3e0a8cd1ebd16b0a5e11791fbb
#
_cell.length_a   1.000
_cell.length_b   1.000
_cell.length_c   1.000
_cell.angle_alpha   90.00
_cell.angle_beta   90.00
_cell.angle_gamma   90.00
#
_symmetry.space_group_name_H-M   'P 1'
#
loop_
_entity.id
_entity.type
_entity.pdbx_description
1 polymer ?
#
loop_
_entity_poly.entity_id
_entity_poly.type
_entity_poly.pdbx_seq_one_letter_code
_entity_poly.pdbx_strand_id
1 'polypeptide(L)'
;MSSKAGGYFDLLTDILHITYLIIALAFAGVIHFHVAILMVPVYALLMFTAMNYILHLDEFLFPRLGPIETHLFFALICIMGIVCRREVGIVFCGFTYNPSDFIVLAGGVLMHYEMIRLQVQLFQRLRNCDRKCDEK
;
A
#
# COMPACT_ATOMS: atom_id res chain seq x y z
N MET A 1 25.62 6.96 -2.24
CA MET A 1 25.38 5.66 -1.57
C MET A 1 24.31 5.90 -0.51
N SER A 2 23.09 5.40 -0.69
CA SER A 2 22.07 5.48 0.36
C SER A 2 22.44 4.47 1.46
N SER A 3 22.50 4.91 2.71
CA SER A 3 22.72 4.01 3.85
C SER A 3 21.48 3.17 4.10
N LYS A 4 21.63 1.95 4.63
CA LYS A 4 20.50 1.11 5.05
C LYS A 4 19.56 1.85 6.00
N ALA A 5 20.11 2.63 6.92
CA ALA A 5 19.37 3.45 7.86
C ALA A 5 18.53 4.53 7.14
N GLY A 6 19.07 5.14 6.09
CA GLY A 6 18.32 6.10 5.27
C GLY A 6 17.14 5.45 4.55
N GLY A 7 17.34 4.32 3.89
CA GLY A 7 16.26 3.59 3.22
C GLY A 7 15.18 3.08 4.17
N TYR A 8 15.56 2.66 5.38
CA TYR A 8 14.61 2.29 6.42
C TYR A 8 13.77 3.50 6.88
N PHE A 9 14.42 4.64 7.09
CA PHE A 9 13.74 5.86 7.51
C PHE A 9 12.78 6.38 6.44
N ASP A 10 13.18 6.34 5.16
CA ASP A 10 12.32 6.72 4.04
C ASP A 10 11.05 5.86 4.00
N LEU A 11 11.18 4.52 4.08
CA LEU A 11 10.03 3.61 4.11
C LEU A 11 9.10 3.85 5.29
N LEU A 12 9.65 4.12 6.49
CA LEU A 12 8.85 4.44 7.66
C LEU A 12 8.09 5.75 7.49
N THR A 13 8.75 6.75 6.92
CA THR A 13 8.13 8.05 6.62
C THR A 13 7.01 7.90 5.60
N ASP A 14 7.20 7.09 4.56
CA ASP A 14 6.18 6.79 3.55
C ASP A 14 4.96 6.10 4.16
N ILE A 15 5.16 5.13 5.07
CA ILE A 15 4.05 4.47 5.80
C ILE A 15 3.22 5.50 6.56
N LEU A 16 3.86 6.37 7.31
CA LEU A 16 3.18 7.41 8.08
C LEU A 16 2.46 8.39 7.16
N HIS A 17 3.13 8.88 6.12
CA HIS A 17 2.58 9.85 5.17
C HIS A 17 1.30 9.31 4.51
N ILE A 18 1.37 8.12 3.93
CA ILE A 18 0.22 7.52 3.24
C ILE A 18 -0.91 7.16 4.22
N THR A 19 -0.57 6.68 5.42
CA THR A 19 -1.56 6.42 6.47
C THR A 19 -2.35 7.69 6.82
N TYR A 20 -1.66 8.81 7.07
CA TYR A 20 -2.30 10.07 7.35
C TYR A 20 -3.11 10.61 6.17
N LEU A 21 -2.63 10.41 4.95
CA LEU A 21 -3.33 10.81 3.74
C LEU A 21 -4.66 10.05 3.59
N ILE A 22 -4.65 8.73 3.77
CA ILE A 22 -5.87 7.90 3.72
C ILE A 22 -6.88 8.35 4.79
N ILE A 23 -6.41 8.58 6.02
CA ILE A 23 -7.24 9.06 7.12
C ILE A 23 -7.82 10.45 6.80
N ALA A 24 -7.01 11.37 6.28
CA ALA A 24 -7.44 12.70 5.89
C ALA A 24 -8.52 12.67 4.80
N LEU A 25 -8.39 11.80 3.80
CA LEU A 25 -9.40 11.60 2.77
C LEU A 25 -10.73 11.08 3.33
N ALA A 26 -10.68 10.22 4.37
CA ALA A 26 -11.88 9.76 5.05
C ALA A 26 -12.54 10.89 5.85
N PHE A 27 -11.78 11.70 6.59
CA PHE A 27 -12.32 12.87 7.29
C PHE A 27 -12.87 13.93 6.34
N ALA A 28 -12.23 14.13 5.20
CA ALA A 28 -12.74 15.01 4.14
C ALA A 28 -14.03 14.47 3.47
N GLY A 29 -14.38 13.21 3.75
CA GLY A 29 -15.53 12.51 3.17
C GLY A 29 -15.38 12.21 1.69
N VAL A 30 -14.14 12.16 1.19
CA VAL A 30 -13.81 11.72 -0.18
C VAL A 30 -13.98 10.22 -0.30
N ILE A 31 -13.60 9.49 0.75
CA ILE A 31 -13.79 8.04 0.90
C ILE A 31 -14.52 7.73 2.20
N HIS A 32 -15.18 6.60 2.27
CA HIS A 32 -15.83 6.17 3.50
C HIS A 32 -14.82 5.62 4.50
N PHE A 33 -15.09 5.84 5.81
CA PHE A 33 -14.17 5.49 6.88
C PHE A 33 -13.88 3.97 6.95
N HIS A 34 -14.86 3.12 6.66
CA HIS A 34 -14.66 1.67 6.60
C HIS A 34 -13.71 1.23 5.47
N VAL A 35 -13.69 1.95 4.34
CA VAL A 35 -12.74 1.73 3.25
C VAL A 35 -11.32 2.15 3.68
N ALA A 36 -11.20 3.30 4.36
CA ALA A 36 -9.92 3.75 4.89
C ALA A 36 -9.31 2.76 5.89
N ILE A 37 -10.12 2.25 6.84
CA ILE A 37 -9.68 1.25 7.82
C ILE A 37 -9.18 -0.03 7.15
N LEU A 38 -9.79 -0.44 6.05
CA LEU A 38 -9.34 -1.61 5.29
C LEU A 38 -8.01 -1.36 4.59
N MET A 39 -7.79 -0.16 4.07
CA MET A 39 -6.63 0.16 3.23
C MET A 39 -5.33 0.41 4.02
N VAL A 40 -5.43 1.00 5.22
CA VAL A 40 -4.25 1.31 6.05
C VAL A 40 -3.39 0.07 6.33
N PRO A 41 -3.93 -1.06 6.84
CA PRO A 41 -3.12 -2.24 7.12
C PRO A 41 -2.54 -2.88 5.86
N VAL A 42 -3.24 -2.81 4.72
CA VAL A 42 -2.75 -3.36 3.45
C VAL A 42 -1.49 -2.64 3.00
N TYR A 43 -1.53 -1.31 3.04
CA TYR A 43 -0.36 -0.50 2.69
C TYR A 43 0.79 -0.71 3.68
N ALA A 44 0.50 -0.72 4.97
CA ALA A 44 1.51 -0.96 6.00
C ALA A 44 2.20 -2.32 5.83
N LEU A 45 1.45 -3.38 5.54
CA LEU A 45 1.98 -4.72 5.30
C LEU A 45 2.83 -4.80 4.02
N LEU A 46 2.43 -4.11 2.95
CA LEU A 46 3.22 -4.02 1.72
C LEU A 46 4.60 -3.39 1.99
N MET A 47 4.61 -2.26 2.70
CA MET A 47 5.85 -1.56 3.05
C MET A 47 6.69 -2.35 4.06
N PHE A 48 6.07 -3.02 5.02
CA PHE A 48 6.76 -3.94 5.94
C PHE A 48 7.45 -5.08 5.18
N THR A 49 6.81 -5.61 4.15
CA THR A 49 7.43 -6.63 3.29
C THR A 49 8.66 -6.08 2.56
N ALA A 50 8.59 -4.86 2.03
CA ALA A 50 9.74 -4.19 1.41
C ALA A 50 10.90 -3.97 2.41
N MET A 51 10.58 -3.60 3.66
CA MET A 51 11.57 -3.47 4.74
C MET A 51 12.27 -4.80 5.04
N ASN A 52 11.53 -5.93 5.05
CA ASN A 52 12.11 -7.25 5.27
C ASN A 52 13.10 -7.66 4.17
N TYR A 53 12.90 -7.23 2.93
CA TYR A 53 13.89 -7.43 1.87
C TYR A 53 15.20 -6.71 2.17
N ILE A 54 15.15 -5.47 2.64
CA ILE A 54 16.33 -4.70 3.00
C ILE A 54 17.08 -5.36 4.18
N LEU A 55 16.33 -5.80 5.20
CA LEU A 55 16.88 -6.34 6.42
C LEU A 55 17.53 -7.71 6.23
N HIS A 56 16.90 -8.59 5.46
CA HIS A 56 17.32 -9.98 5.34
C HIS A 56 18.16 -10.29 4.09
N LEU A 57 17.95 -9.57 3.00
CA LEU A 57 18.59 -9.84 1.72
C LEU A 57 19.56 -8.74 1.27
N ASP A 58 19.65 -7.64 2.00
CA ASP A 58 20.44 -6.47 1.60
C ASP A 58 20.05 -5.90 0.22
N GLU A 59 18.84 -6.21 -0.24
CA GLU A 59 18.31 -5.78 -1.53
C GLU A 59 17.24 -4.71 -1.34
N PHE A 60 17.33 -3.61 -2.10
CA PHE A 60 16.24 -2.66 -2.22
C PHE A 60 15.24 -3.21 -3.23
N LEU A 61 14.09 -3.65 -2.74
CA LEU A 61 12.99 -4.05 -3.59
C LEU A 61 12.00 -2.91 -3.68
N PHE A 62 11.88 -2.36 -4.87
CA PHE A 62 10.78 -1.43 -5.14
C PHE A 62 9.56 -2.22 -5.60
N PRO A 63 8.39 -2.06 -4.94
CA PRO A 63 7.13 -2.55 -5.48
C PRO A 63 6.94 -2.00 -6.90
N ARG A 64 6.27 -2.73 -7.76
CA ARG A 64 5.94 -2.25 -9.11
C ARG A 64 5.09 -0.97 -9.10
N LEU A 65 4.31 -0.79 -8.03
CA LEU A 65 3.63 0.46 -7.72
C LEU A 65 4.58 1.31 -6.86
N GLY A 66 5.33 2.18 -7.51
CA GLY A 66 6.26 3.09 -6.86
C GLY A 66 5.57 4.30 -6.21
N PRO A 67 6.34 5.16 -5.52
CA PRO A 67 5.80 6.36 -4.88
C PRO A 67 5.07 7.29 -5.86
N ILE A 68 5.58 7.43 -7.08
CA ILE A 68 4.99 8.31 -8.11
C ILE A 68 3.60 7.81 -8.53
N GLU A 69 3.45 6.53 -8.80
CA GLU A 69 2.17 5.91 -9.15
C GLU A 69 1.17 6.03 -8.02
N THR A 70 1.63 5.88 -6.78
CA THR A 70 0.80 6.03 -5.59
C THR A 70 0.30 7.48 -5.45
N HIS A 71 1.14 8.49 -5.63
CA HIS A 71 0.73 9.89 -5.59
C HIS A 71 -0.23 10.25 -6.72
N LEU A 72 0.01 9.75 -7.94
CA LEU A 72 -0.90 9.94 -9.07
C LEU A 72 -2.27 9.31 -8.80
N PHE A 73 -2.29 8.14 -8.19
CA PHE A 73 -3.52 7.46 -7.77
C PHE A 73 -4.30 8.27 -6.74
N PHE A 74 -3.63 8.83 -5.73
CA PHE A 74 -4.28 9.72 -4.75
C PHE A 74 -4.78 11.03 -5.37
N ALA A 75 -4.03 11.62 -6.30
CA ALA A 75 -4.50 12.78 -7.04
C ALA A 75 -5.78 12.48 -7.81
N LEU A 76 -5.88 11.31 -8.45
CA LEU A 76 -7.09 10.86 -9.14
C LEU A 76 -8.26 10.71 -8.16
N ILE A 77 -8.06 10.12 -6.99
CA ILE A 77 -9.09 9.99 -5.95
C ILE A 77 -9.59 11.36 -5.50
N CYS A 78 -8.68 12.33 -5.29
CA CYS A 78 -9.05 13.69 -4.92
C CYS A 78 -9.87 14.37 -6.02
N ILE A 79 -9.46 14.26 -7.28
CA ILE A 79 -10.20 14.80 -8.43
C ILE A 79 -11.59 14.17 -8.50
N MET A 80 -11.70 12.87 -8.38
CA MET A 80 -13.00 12.17 -8.36
C MET A 80 -13.86 12.62 -7.19
N GLY A 81 -13.30 12.81 -6.00
CA GLY A 81 -14.04 13.33 -4.83
C GLY A 81 -14.56 14.76 -5.03
N ILE A 82 -13.86 15.58 -5.82
CA ILE A 82 -14.29 16.94 -6.16
C ILE A 82 -15.37 16.93 -7.24
N VAL A 83 -15.19 16.12 -8.29
CA VAL A 83 -16.05 16.07 -9.47
C VAL A 83 -17.36 15.32 -9.18
N CYS A 84 -17.25 14.16 -8.55
CA CYS A 84 -18.39 13.35 -8.14
C CYS A 84 -18.86 13.81 -6.76
N ARG A 85 -19.60 14.92 -6.71
CA ARG A 85 -20.22 15.36 -5.45
C ARG A 85 -20.91 14.19 -4.77
N ARG A 86 -20.92 14.19 -3.40
CA ARG A 86 -21.47 13.15 -2.49
C ARG A 86 -22.88 12.58 -2.86
N GLU A 87 -23.52 13.11 -3.90
CA GLU A 87 -24.88 12.76 -4.30
C GLU A 87 -24.99 11.46 -5.11
N VAL A 88 -23.87 10.88 -5.56
CA VAL A 88 -23.88 9.62 -6.33
C VAL A 88 -23.45 8.47 -5.43
N GLY A 89 -24.30 8.14 -4.45
CA GLY A 89 -24.09 6.97 -3.62
C GLY A 89 -24.61 5.69 -4.29
N ILE A 90 -23.72 4.72 -4.49
CA ILE A 90 -24.10 3.36 -4.93
C ILE A 90 -24.33 2.51 -3.69
N VAL A 91 -25.53 1.97 -3.50
CA VAL A 91 -25.82 1.07 -2.38
C VAL A 91 -25.41 -0.35 -2.74
N PHE A 92 -24.47 -0.90 -2.00
CA PHE A 92 -24.03 -2.28 -2.15
C PHE A 92 -23.92 -2.97 -0.78
N CYS A 93 -24.53 -4.15 -0.61
CA CYS A 93 -24.56 -4.89 0.66
C CYS A 93 -25.04 -4.07 1.89
N GLY A 94 -25.95 -3.10 1.69
CA GLY A 94 -26.47 -2.27 2.78
C GLY A 94 -25.61 -1.05 3.14
N PHE A 95 -24.48 -0.86 2.47
CA PHE A 95 -23.60 0.30 2.63
C PHE A 95 -23.67 1.19 1.39
N THR A 96 -23.59 2.49 1.62
CA THR A 96 -23.49 3.48 0.54
C THR A 96 -22.01 3.73 0.23
N TYR A 97 -21.64 3.63 -1.04
CA TYR A 97 -20.28 3.85 -1.52
C TYR A 97 -20.23 5.02 -2.49
N ASN A 98 -19.18 5.82 -2.41
CA ASN A 98 -18.86 6.83 -3.40
C ASN A 98 -18.09 6.21 -4.58
N PRO A 99 -18.08 6.80 -5.77
CA PRO A 99 -17.25 6.33 -6.88
C PRO A 99 -15.76 6.24 -6.52
N SER A 100 -15.26 7.15 -5.68
CA SER A 100 -13.89 7.13 -5.14
C SER A 100 -13.59 5.88 -4.30
N ASP A 101 -14.57 5.34 -3.56
CA ASP A 101 -14.38 4.10 -2.78
C ASP A 101 -14.09 2.90 -3.67
N PHE A 102 -14.77 2.79 -4.82
CA PHE A 102 -14.51 1.70 -5.77
C PHE A 102 -13.10 1.77 -6.37
N ILE A 103 -12.61 2.98 -6.65
CA ILE A 103 -11.23 3.18 -7.12
C ILE A 103 -10.24 2.75 -6.04
N VAL A 104 -10.48 3.16 -4.79
CA VAL A 104 -9.63 2.79 -3.64
C VAL A 104 -9.65 1.27 -3.41
N LEU A 105 -10.82 0.64 -3.45
CA LEU A 105 -10.96 -0.80 -3.31
C LEU A 105 -10.26 -1.57 -4.44
N ALA A 106 -10.38 -1.12 -5.68
CA ALA A 106 -9.67 -1.72 -6.82
C ALA A 106 -8.15 -1.60 -6.64
N GLY A 107 -7.65 -0.43 -6.22
CA GLY A 107 -6.25 -0.24 -5.86
C GLY A 107 -5.81 -1.17 -4.72
N GLY A 108 -6.67 -1.34 -3.71
CA GLY A 108 -6.45 -2.26 -2.60
C GLY A 108 -6.28 -3.71 -3.02
N VAL A 109 -7.10 -4.19 -3.95
CA VAL A 109 -6.96 -5.55 -4.51
C VAL A 109 -5.62 -5.73 -5.23
N LEU A 110 -5.21 -4.73 -6.03
CA LEU A 110 -3.91 -4.75 -6.71
C LEU A 110 -2.75 -4.75 -5.69
N MET A 111 -2.83 -3.96 -4.65
CA MET A 111 -1.83 -3.91 -3.57
C MET A 111 -1.76 -5.25 -2.81
N HIS A 112 -2.88 -5.88 -2.51
CA HIS A 112 -2.91 -7.22 -1.90
C HIS A 112 -2.23 -8.26 -2.77
N TYR A 113 -2.52 -8.26 -4.07
CA TYR A 113 -1.88 -9.17 -5.01
C TYR A 113 -0.36 -8.97 -5.02
N GLU A 114 0.10 -7.74 -5.11
CA GLU A 114 1.53 -7.41 -5.10
C GLU A 114 2.19 -7.80 -3.78
N MET A 115 1.54 -7.53 -2.64
CA MET A 115 2.03 -7.94 -1.32
C MET A 115 2.22 -9.45 -1.21
N ILE A 116 1.22 -10.24 -1.61
CA ILE A 116 1.29 -11.71 -1.57
C ILE A 116 2.43 -12.19 -2.47
N ARG A 117 2.54 -11.65 -3.67
CA ARG A 117 3.62 -11.97 -4.62
C ARG A 117 5.00 -11.73 -4.01
N LEU A 118 5.21 -10.57 -3.39
CA LEU A 118 6.47 -10.20 -2.77
C LEU A 118 6.80 -11.08 -1.56
N GLN A 119 5.82 -11.40 -0.73
CA GLN A 119 6.01 -12.30 0.41
C GLN A 119 6.40 -13.71 -0.01
N VAL A 120 5.75 -14.25 -1.04
CA VAL A 120 6.11 -15.58 -1.60
C VAL A 120 7.54 -15.56 -2.14
N GLN A 121 7.93 -14.52 -2.86
CA GLN A 121 9.30 -14.37 -3.37
C GLN A 121 10.33 -14.27 -2.24
N LEU A 122 10.04 -13.47 -1.21
CA LEU A 122 10.90 -13.33 -0.02
C LEU A 122 11.11 -14.69 0.65
N PHE A 123 10.02 -15.41 0.90
CA PHE A 123 10.08 -16.74 1.53
C PHE A 123 10.91 -17.73 0.71
N GLN A 124 10.73 -17.77 -0.62
CA GLN A 124 11.52 -18.64 -1.50
C GLN A 124 13.01 -18.30 -1.45
N ARG A 125 13.36 -17.03 -1.42
CA ARG A 125 14.76 -16.59 -1.36
C ARG A 125 15.40 -16.92 -0.01
N LEU A 126 14.71 -16.67 1.10
CA LEU A 126 15.20 -17.02 2.45
C LEU A 126 15.43 -18.53 2.56
N ARG A 127 14.49 -19.36 2.12
CA ARG A 127 14.64 -20.82 2.11
C ARG A 127 15.85 -21.29 1.29
N ASN A 128 16.14 -20.62 0.18
CA ASN A 128 17.31 -20.95 -0.63
C ASN A 128 18.63 -20.53 0.02
N CYS A 129 18.63 -19.46 0.81
CA CYS A 129 19.79 -19.06 1.61
C CYS A 129 20.07 -20.08 2.72
N ASP A 130 19.02 -20.53 3.44
CA ASP A 130 19.16 -21.51 4.52
C ASP A 130 19.76 -22.83 4.00
N ARG A 131 19.26 -23.34 2.87
CA ARG A 131 19.81 -24.58 2.26
C ARG A 131 21.29 -24.47 1.93
N LYS A 132 21.76 -23.33 1.44
CA LYS A 132 23.18 -23.13 1.12
C LYS A 132 24.05 -23.03 2.36
N CYS A 133 23.51 -22.68 3.52
CA CYS A 133 24.21 -22.67 4.78
C CYS A 133 24.35 -24.08 5.37
N ASP A 134 23.36 -24.96 5.16
CA ASP A 134 23.36 -26.34 5.65
C ASP A 134 24.30 -27.27 4.84
N GLU A 135 24.63 -26.90 3.58
CA GLU A 135 25.55 -27.66 2.71
C GLU A 135 27.05 -27.34 2.92
N LYS A 136 27.37 -26.39 3.81
CA LYS A 136 28.75 -26.03 4.16
C LYS A 136 29.14 -26.58 5.50
#